data_fe544411198157e519afe60dd013b996
#
_entry.id   fe544411198157e519afe60dd013b996
#
_cell.length_a   1.000
_cell.length_b   1.000
_cell.length_c   1.000
_cell.angle_alpha   90.00
_cell.angle_beta   90.00
_cell.angle_gamma   90.00
#
_symmetry.space_group_name_H-M   'P 1'
#
loop_
_entity.id
_entity.type
_entity.pdbx_description
1 polymer ?
#
loop_
_entity_poly.entity_id
_entity_poly.type
_entity_poly.pdbx_seq_one_letter_code
_entity_poly.pdbx_strand_id
1 'polypeptide(L)'
;MSAPIMPGTGRVAGIVTTAELAAAGFSGARIRTLTRRGDLHQVRRGVYANGPRAREILAIADGRQLLQLAAAVAVAGPNAVVSHESAAYLHSIDLLCTPDVATLTCSPGRGWKARFGVRLHAMELPAEHITTMARLPVTTSARTVVDLARTLGFRAGVVTADSALHRKLVTKPELRAVLATCPRWRGTRRAGAVIEFADGRAESPLESIARAAFADCGLPPPELQVWLGGTVEPVGRVDFYWKQYRTIAEVDGAIKYADPDRARAQLRRDSMLRDDGFEVVHFTWQQITQTPEQVAASIRKAFRRGARNGELRRSG
;
A
#
# COMPACT_ATOMS: atom_id res chain seq x y z
N MET A 1 -24.04 34.00 -30.13
CA MET A 1 -22.79 33.20 -30.24
C MET A 1 -22.76 32.24 -29.05
N SER A 2 -22.98 30.97 -29.32
CA SER A 2 -22.93 29.91 -28.28
C SER A 2 -21.53 29.90 -27.62
N ALA A 3 -21.47 29.85 -26.28
CA ALA A 3 -20.21 29.71 -25.57
C ALA A 3 -19.53 28.43 -26.04
N PRO A 4 -18.23 28.44 -26.34
CA PRO A 4 -17.54 27.25 -26.80
C PRO A 4 -17.60 26.18 -25.69
N ILE A 5 -18.04 24.97 -26.04
CA ILE A 5 -18.12 23.83 -25.16
C ILE A 5 -16.70 23.54 -24.68
N MET A 6 -16.49 23.52 -23.35
CA MET A 6 -15.19 23.21 -22.77
C MET A 6 -14.85 21.75 -23.08
N PRO A 7 -13.67 21.44 -23.66
CA PRO A 7 -13.24 20.07 -23.87
C PRO A 7 -13.04 19.36 -22.52
N GLY A 8 -13.02 18.04 -22.51
CA GLY A 8 -12.75 17.24 -21.31
C GLY A 8 -13.95 16.94 -20.39
N THR A 9 -15.18 17.17 -20.85
CA THR A 9 -16.41 17.00 -20.03
C THR A 9 -16.60 15.58 -19.47
N GLY A 10 -16.05 14.54 -20.09
CA GLY A 10 -16.11 13.15 -19.61
C GLY A 10 -15.00 12.76 -18.62
N ARG A 11 -14.00 13.60 -18.43
CA ARG A 11 -12.84 13.33 -17.57
C ARG A 11 -13.05 13.81 -16.13
N VAL A 12 -12.22 13.32 -15.20
CA VAL A 12 -12.15 13.80 -13.81
C VAL A 12 -12.01 15.32 -13.79
N ALA A 13 -12.87 16.01 -13.08
CA ALA A 13 -12.90 17.48 -12.98
C ALA A 13 -12.84 18.23 -14.34
N GLY A 14 -13.17 17.57 -15.46
CA GLY A 14 -13.03 18.19 -16.78
C GLY A 14 -11.57 18.49 -17.14
N ILE A 15 -10.63 17.65 -16.77
CA ILE A 15 -9.20 17.81 -17.09
C ILE A 15 -8.99 17.99 -18.59
N VAL A 16 -8.20 19.01 -18.94
CA VAL A 16 -7.90 19.41 -20.31
C VAL A 16 -6.45 19.91 -20.41
N THR A 17 -5.79 19.60 -21.51
CA THR A 17 -4.45 20.10 -21.81
C THR A 17 -4.48 21.44 -22.54
N THR A 18 -3.36 22.18 -22.50
CA THR A 18 -3.22 23.42 -23.32
C THR A 18 -3.42 23.13 -24.80
N ALA A 19 -2.99 21.98 -25.32
CA ALA A 19 -3.16 21.61 -26.72
C ALA A 19 -4.65 21.43 -27.06
N GLU A 20 -5.42 20.75 -26.20
CA GLU A 20 -6.87 20.58 -26.39
C GLU A 20 -7.63 21.92 -26.29
N LEU A 21 -7.23 22.81 -25.37
CA LEU A 21 -7.79 24.16 -25.27
C LEU A 21 -7.47 24.98 -26.54
N ALA A 22 -6.23 24.92 -27.04
CA ALA A 22 -5.85 25.59 -28.27
C ALA A 22 -6.64 25.07 -29.48
N ALA A 23 -6.81 23.75 -29.61
CA ALA A 23 -7.63 23.13 -30.65
C ALA A 23 -9.11 23.58 -30.56
N ALA A 24 -9.61 23.86 -29.36
CA ALA A 24 -10.94 24.41 -29.10
C ALA A 24 -11.03 25.96 -29.28
N GLY A 25 -9.98 26.62 -29.79
CA GLY A 25 -9.93 28.04 -30.07
C GLY A 25 -9.65 28.94 -28.87
N PHE A 26 -9.12 28.41 -27.77
CA PHE A 26 -8.72 29.20 -26.61
C PHE A 26 -7.29 29.74 -26.77
N SER A 27 -7.14 31.06 -26.88
CA SER A 27 -5.81 31.69 -26.87
C SER A 27 -5.14 31.59 -25.50
N GLY A 28 -3.82 31.67 -25.45
CA GLY A 28 -3.08 31.71 -24.18
C GLY A 28 -3.50 32.86 -23.26
N ALA A 29 -3.87 34.01 -23.82
CA ALA A 29 -4.40 35.13 -23.05
C ALA A 29 -5.76 34.79 -22.41
N ARG A 30 -6.63 34.14 -23.17
CA ARG A 30 -7.93 33.65 -22.66
C ARG A 30 -7.79 32.63 -21.56
N ILE A 31 -6.87 31.66 -21.71
CA ILE A 31 -6.57 30.66 -20.68
C ILE A 31 -6.11 31.35 -19.39
N ARG A 32 -5.18 32.30 -19.46
CA ARG A 32 -4.72 33.05 -18.29
C ARG A 32 -5.85 33.81 -17.60
N THR A 33 -6.76 34.43 -18.38
CA THR A 33 -7.93 35.14 -17.83
C THR A 33 -8.87 34.20 -17.10
N LEU A 34 -9.19 33.04 -17.68
CA LEU A 34 -10.04 32.02 -17.05
C LEU A 34 -9.41 31.46 -15.77
N THR A 35 -8.09 31.26 -15.78
CA THR A 35 -7.36 30.80 -14.57
C THR A 35 -7.41 31.86 -13.46
N ARG A 36 -7.21 33.16 -13.78
CA ARG A 36 -7.32 34.23 -12.79
C ARG A 36 -8.74 34.40 -12.21
N ARG A 37 -9.78 34.14 -13.00
CA ARG A 37 -11.19 34.17 -12.56
C ARG A 37 -11.58 32.91 -11.75
N GLY A 38 -10.75 31.86 -11.74
CA GLY A 38 -11.09 30.61 -11.10
C GLY A 38 -12.05 29.70 -11.92
N ASP A 39 -12.29 30.03 -13.19
CA ASP A 39 -13.06 29.20 -14.12
C ASP A 39 -12.23 27.97 -14.56
N LEU A 40 -10.91 28.14 -14.61
CA LEU A 40 -9.93 27.09 -14.77
C LEU A 40 -9.01 26.98 -13.53
N HIS A 41 -8.73 25.80 -13.10
CA HIS A 41 -7.72 25.48 -12.07
C HIS A 41 -6.51 24.83 -12.72
N GLN A 42 -5.33 25.42 -12.61
CA GLN A 42 -4.11 24.85 -13.13
C GLN A 42 -3.62 23.73 -12.20
N VAL A 43 -3.78 22.48 -12.62
CA VAL A 43 -3.34 21.31 -11.86
C VAL A 43 -1.83 21.12 -11.95
N ARG A 44 -1.27 21.32 -13.15
CA ARG A 44 0.16 21.32 -13.46
C ARG A 44 0.43 22.15 -14.71
N ARG A 45 1.70 22.38 -15.03
CA ARG A 45 2.06 23.15 -16.24
C ARG A 45 1.42 22.54 -17.48
N GLY A 46 0.60 23.32 -18.15
CA GLY A 46 -0.07 22.93 -19.40
C GLY A 46 -1.28 22.01 -19.23
N VAL A 47 -1.76 21.81 -17.99
CA VAL A 47 -2.95 21.00 -17.71
C VAL A 47 -3.86 21.73 -16.73
N TYR A 48 -5.11 21.81 -17.08
CA TYR A 48 -6.13 22.54 -16.34
C TYR A 48 -7.32 21.64 -16.04
N ALA A 49 -8.02 21.96 -14.97
CA ALA A 49 -9.31 21.38 -14.62
C ALA A 49 -10.39 22.45 -14.65
N ASN A 50 -11.65 22.06 -14.78
CA ASN A 50 -12.77 22.96 -14.53
C ASN A 50 -12.70 23.50 -13.09
N GLY A 51 -12.68 24.81 -12.91
CA GLY A 51 -12.40 25.44 -11.63
C GLY A 51 -13.37 25.05 -10.51
N PRO A 52 -14.71 25.17 -10.69
CA PRO A 52 -15.69 24.68 -9.72
C PRO A 52 -15.50 23.21 -9.33
N ARG A 53 -15.41 22.31 -10.32
CA ARG A 53 -15.21 20.86 -10.05
C ARG A 53 -13.88 20.55 -9.38
N ALA A 54 -12.83 21.30 -9.70
CA ALA A 54 -11.55 21.15 -9.04
C ALA A 54 -11.63 21.54 -7.55
N ARG A 55 -12.36 22.59 -7.21
CA ARG A 55 -12.59 22.98 -5.80
C ARG A 55 -13.35 21.92 -5.03
N GLU A 56 -14.40 21.33 -5.62
CA GLU A 56 -15.13 20.21 -5.02
C GLU A 56 -14.21 19.02 -4.71
N ILE A 57 -13.38 18.63 -5.69
CA ILE A 57 -12.42 17.53 -5.50
C ILE A 57 -11.35 17.90 -4.47
N LEU A 58 -10.81 19.12 -4.47
CA LEU A 58 -9.80 19.54 -3.51
C LEU A 58 -10.32 19.64 -2.07
N ALA A 59 -11.63 19.68 -1.88
CA ALA A 59 -12.27 19.69 -0.57
C ALA A 59 -12.34 18.30 0.09
N ILE A 60 -12.16 17.23 -0.67
CA ILE A 60 -12.13 15.87 -0.13
C ILE A 60 -10.70 15.46 0.21
N ALA A 61 -10.55 14.52 1.15
CA ALA A 61 -9.27 13.89 1.43
C ALA A 61 -8.70 13.31 0.11
N ASP A 62 -7.41 13.47 -0.09
CA ASP A 62 -6.70 12.95 -1.28
C ASP A 62 -7.10 13.57 -2.64
N GLY A 63 -7.99 14.53 -2.66
CA GLY A 63 -8.47 15.17 -3.89
C GLY A 63 -7.36 15.79 -4.73
N ARG A 64 -6.32 16.35 -4.09
CA ARG A 64 -5.11 16.83 -4.77
C ARG A 64 -4.43 15.73 -5.57
N GLN A 65 -4.27 14.56 -4.97
CA GLN A 65 -3.61 13.42 -5.62
C GLN A 65 -4.43 12.89 -6.78
N LEU A 66 -5.75 12.80 -6.62
CA LEU A 66 -6.66 12.41 -7.69
C LEU A 66 -6.55 13.36 -8.90
N LEU A 67 -6.51 14.68 -8.69
CA LEU A 67 -6.31 15.65 -9.77
C LEU A 67 -4.94 15.49 -10.45
N GLN A 68 -3.88 15.22 -9.68
CA GLN A 68 -2.55 14.99 -10.24
C GLN A 68 -2.50 13.72 -11.10
N LEU A 69 -3.14 12.62 -10.67
CA LEU A 69 -3.26 11.40 -11.46
C LEU A 69 -4.06 11.63 -12.74
N ALA A 70 -5.19 12.32 -12.65
CA ALA A 70 -6.00 12.66 -13.81
C ALA A 70 -5.23 13.53 -14.83
N ALA A 71 -4.45 14.50 -14.34
CA ALA A 71 -3.57 15.31 -15.16
C ALA A 71 -2.43 14.49 -15.79
N ALA A 72 -1.88 13.52 -15.07
CA ALA A 72 -0.85 12.61 -15.59
C ALA A 72 -1.40 11.75 -16.74
N VAL A 73 -2.58 11.16 -16.57
CA VAL A 73 -3.26 10.37 -17.61
C VAL A 73 -3.55 11.22 -18.85
N ALA A 74 -4.04 12.46 -18.67
CA ALA A 74 -4.33 13.35 -19.79
C ALA A 74 -3.08 13.70 -20.62
N VAL A 75 -1.93 13.86 -19.97
CA VAL A 75 -0.64 14.14 -20.65
C VAL A 75 -0.07 12.91 -21.31
N ALA A 76 -0.20 11.75 -20.67
CA ALA A 76 0.32 10.48 -21.16
C ALA A 76 -0.49 9.95 -22.37
N GLY A 77 -1.74 10.36 -22.51
CA GLY A 77 -2.58 10.02 -23.65
C GLY A 77 -3.61 8.94 -23.36
N PRO A 78 -4.40 8.55 -24.37
CA PRO A 78 -5.62 7.75 -24.19
C PRO A 78 -5.36 6.31 -23.73
N ASN A 79 -4.16 5.77 -23.99
CA ASN A 79 -3.80 4.40 -23.63
C ASN A 79 -3.03 4.32 -22.30
N ALA A 80 -2.95 5.41 -21.56
CA ALA A 80 -2.28 5.45 -20.27
C ALA A 80 -3.18 4.92 -19.16
N VAL A 81 -2.68 3.96 -18.40
CA VAL A 81 -3.38 3.31 -17.28
C VAL A 81 -2.63 3.61 -15.98
N VAL A 82 -3.31 4.08 -14.95
CA VAL A 82 -2.72 4.25 -13.61
C VAL A 82 -2.29 2.87 -13.09
N SER A 83 -1.06 2.77 -12.63
CA SER A 83 -0.45 1.48 -12.28
C SER A 83 0.49 1.57 -11.07
N HIS A 84 1.03 0.44 -10.64
CA HIS A 84 2.02 0.32 -9.57
C HIS A 84 1.60 1.09 -8.30
N GLU A 85 2.47 1.95 -7.74
CA GLU A 85 2.22 2.68 -6.50
C GLU A 85 0.99 3.60 -6.60
N SER A 86 0.75 4.21 -7.76
CA SER A 86 -0.42 5.06 -7.97
C SER A 86 -1.73 4.28 -8.02
N ALA A 87 -1.72 3.06 -8.57
CA ALA A 87 -2.88 2.18 -8.55
C ALA A 87 -3.10 1.61 -7.14
N ALA A 88 -2.04 1.22 -6.43
CA ALA A 88 -2.12 0.76 -5.05
C ALA A 88 -2.80 1.82 -4.16
N TYR A 89 -2.41 3.08 -4.32
CA TYR A 89 -3.03 4.21 -3.63
C TYR A 89 -4.55 4.29 -3.91
N LEU A 90 -4.97 4.21 -5.17
CA LEU A 90 -6.40 4.23 -5.53
C LEU A 90 -7.16 3.02 -4.99
N HIS A 91 -6.54 1.85 -4.92
CA HIS A 91 -7.11 0.64 -4.34
C HIS A 91 -7.06 0.61 -2.81
N SER A 92 -6.49 1.64 -2.16
CA SER A 92 -6.22 1.66 -0.71
C SER A 92 -5.35 0.50 -0.24
N ILE A 93 -4.42 0.05 -1.07
CA ILE A 93 -3.41 -0.97 -0.74
C ILE A 93 -2.23 -0.25 -0.08
N ASP A 94 -1.79 -0.76 1.06
CA ASP A 94 -0.73 -0.14 1.83
C ASP A 94 0.63 -0.22 1.11
N LEU A 95 1.39 0.85 1.23
CA LEU A 95 2.74 1.01 0.70
C LEU A 95 3.67 1.45 1.83
N LEU A 96 4.96 1.10 1.74
CA LEU A 96 5.96 1.58 2.69
C LEU A 96 6.28 3.07 2.53
N CYS A 97 6.15 3.58 1.33
CA CYS A 97 6.39 4.98 1.01
C CYS A 97 5.25 5.50 0.13
N THR A 98 4.77 6.70 0.42
CA THR A 98 3.83 7.40 -0.45
C THR A 98 4.52 7.72 -1.77
N PRO A 99 3.87 7.48 -2.93
CA PRO A 99 4.49 7.78 -4.22
C PRO A 99 4.67 9.28 -4.42
N ASP A 100 5.90 9.70 -4.74
CA ASP A 100 6.24 11.10 -5.02
C ASP A 100 5.74 11.55 -6.40
N VAL A 101 5.56 10.61 -7.32
CA VAL A 101 5.20 10.87 -8.72
C VAL A 101 4.10 9.91 -9.17
N ALA A 102 3.25 10.39 -10.09
CA ALA A 102 2.27 9.54 -10.73
C ALA A 102 2.96 8.43 -11.53
N THR A 103 2.53 7.18 -11.32
CA THR A 103 3.05 6.00 -12.03
C THR A 103 1.97 5.46 -12.95
N LEU A 104 2.29 5.36 -14.24
CA LEU A 104 1.40 4.90 -15.29
C LEU A 104 2.04 3.79 -16.11
N THR A 105 1.22 2.93 -16.68
CA THR A 105 1.61 1.96 -17.71
C THR A 105 0.93 2.33 -19.02
N CYS A 106 1.65 2.21 -20.13
CA CYS A 106 1.13 2.43 -21.47
C CYS A 106 1.84 1.54 -22.48
N SER A 107 1.14 1.26 -23.57
CA SER A 107 1.70 0.45 -24.66
C SER A 107 2.99 1.07 -25.20
N PRO A 108 4.02 0.26 -25.56
CA PRO A 108 5.24 0.76 -26.13
C PRO A 108 4.98 1.56 -27.40
N GLY A 109 5.46 2.80 -27.46
CA GLY A 109 5.26 3.68 -28.61
C GLY A 109 6.47 4.59 -28.83
N ARG A 110 6.63 5.09 -30.07
CA ARG A 110 7.69 6.07 -30.38
C ARG A 110 7.43 7.40 -29.65
N GLY A 111 8.41 7.88 -28.92
CA GLY A 111 8.39 9.23 -28.34
C GLY A 111 8.00 9.34 -26.87
N TRP A 112 7.84 8.25 -26.14
CA TRP A 112 7.60 8.27 -24.70
C TRP A 112 8.87 8.70 -23.96
N LYS A 113 8.91 9.96 -23.57
CA LYS A 113 9.91 10.45 -22.60
C LYS A 113 9.19 10.70 -21.28
N ALA A 114 9.79 10.26 -20.17
CA ALA A 114 9.34 10.67 -18.84
C ALA A 114 9.27 12.20 -18.82
N ARG A 115 8.07 12.75 -18.80
CA ARG A 115 7.82 14.20 -18.80
C ARG A 115 7.15 14.58 -17.50
N PHE A 116 7.71 15.61 -16.85
CA PHE A 116 7.00 16.35 -15.82
C PHE A 116 6.56 15.54 -14.58
N GLY A 117 7.45 14.75 -13.97
CA GLY A 117 7.11 14.05 -12.71
C GLY A 117 6.07 12.95 -12.89
N VAL A 118 6.13 12.20 -13.99
CA VAL A 118 5.37 10.98 -14.24
C VAL A 118 6.35 9.85 -14.53
N ARG A 119 6.20 8.74 -13.82
CA ARG A 119 6.93 7.48 -14.09
C ARG A 119 6.11 6.65 -15.07
N LEU A 120 6.70 6.30 -16.21
CA LEU A 120 6.03 5.52 -17.24
C LEU A 120 6.66 4.12 -17.35
N HIS A 121 5.82 3.10 -17.31
CA HIS A 121 6.17 1.73 -17.64
C HIS A 121 5.65 1.42 -19.05
N ALA A 122 6.58 1.10 -19.96
CA ALA A 122 6.24 0.73 -21.34
C ALA A 122 5.89 -0.77 -21.38
N MET A 123 4.59 -1.06 -21.53
CA MET A 123 4.07 -2.43 -21.50
C MET A 123 2.65 -2.48 -22.03
N GLU A 124 2.32 -3.51 -22.76
CA GLU A 124 0.94 -3.80 -23.11
C GLU A 124 0.22 -4.47 -21.94
N LEU A 125 -0.97 -3.97 -21.63
CA LEU A 125 -1.83 -4.52 -20.60
C LEU A 125 -3.00 -5.24 -21.26
N PRO A 126 -3.23 -6.52 -20.93
CA PRO A 126 -4.48 -7.20 -21.28
C PRO A 126 -5.68 -6.43 -20.73
N ALA A 127 -6.79 -6.42 -21.46
CA ALA A 127 -7.99 -5.67 -21.08
C ALA A 127 -8.54 -6.12 -19.70
N GLU A 128 -8.44 -7.42 -19.41
CA GLU A 128 -8.84 -8.01 -18.11
C GLU A 128 -7.99 -7.55 -16.93
N HIS A 129 -6.83 -6.94 -17.17
CA HIS A 129 -5.99 -6.36 -16.15
C HIS A 129 -6.25 -4.85 -15.92
N ILE A 130 -7.26 -4.29 -16.59
CA ILE A 130 -7.63 -2.88 -16.49
C ILE A 130 -9.04 -2.77 -15.91
N THR A 131 -9.21 -1.86 -14.98
CA THR A 131 -10.50 -1.46 -14.41
C THR A 131 -10.64 0.06 -14.42
N THR A 132 -11.77 0.56 -13.96
CA THR A 132 -12.00 2.01 -13.84
C THR A 132 -12.25 2.38 -12.40
N MET A 133 -11.48 3.32 -11.87
CA MET A 133 -11.68 3.92 -10.55
C MET A 133 -11.64 5.44 -10.66
N ALA A 134 -12.59 6.12 -10.01
CA ALA A 134 -12.71 7.58 -10.08
C ALA A 134 -12.64 8.13 -11.52
N ARG A 135 -13.21 7.42 -12.48
CA ARG A 135 -13.17 7.71 -13.94
C ARG A 135 -11.76 7.67 -14.56
N LEU A 136 -10.82 7.01 -13.92
CA LEU A 136 -9.49 6.77 -14.48
C LEU A 136 -9.33 5.30 -14.83
N PRO A 137 -8.66 4.96 -15.95
CA PRO A 137 -8.24 3.59 -16.20
C PRO A 137 -7.11 3.24 -15.21
N VAL A 138 -7.27 2.12 -14.51
CA VAL A 138 -6.37 1.68 -13.42
C VAL A 138 -6.10 0.19 -13.59
N THR A 139 -4.91 -0.28 -13.26
CA THR A 139 -4.66 -1.72 -13.19
C THR A 139 -5.50 -2.35 -12.08
N THR A 140 -6.03 -3.56 -12.31
CA THR A 140 -6.76 -4.32 -11.28
C THR A 140 -5.90 -4.51 -10.02
N SER A 141 -6.52 -4.75 -8.87
CA SER A 141 -5.79 -4.98 -7.60
C SER A 141 -4.77 -6.11 -7.74
N ALA A 142 -5.15 -7.23 -8.36
CA ALA A 142 -4.25 -8.36 -8.56
C ALA A 142 -3.06 -7.98 -9.46
N ARG A 143 -3.30 -7.26 -10.55
CA ARG A 143 -2.24 -6.78 -11.43
C ARG A 143 -1.33 -5.79 -10.72
N THR A 144 -1.89 -4.86 -9.96
CA THR A 144 -1.15 -3.86 -9.17
C THR A 144 -0.21 -4.54 -8.17
N VAL A 145 -0.69 -5.51 -7.40
CA VAL A 145 0.12 -6.27 -6.44
C VAL A 145 1.26 -7.01 -7.14
N VAL A 146 0.99 -7.71 -8.25
CA VAL A 146 2.01 -8.43 -9.01
C VAL A 146 3.07 -7.49 -9.56
N ASP A 147 2.68 -6.35 -10.12
CA ASP A 147 3.64 -5.37 -10.65
C ASP A 147 4.52 -4.79 -9.53
N LEU A 148 3.96 -4.47 -8.38
CA LEU A 148 4.72 -3.99 -7.22
C LEU A 148 5.63 -5.07 -6.62
N ALA A 149 5.15 -6.31 -6.49
CA ALA A 149 5.97 -7.43 -6.04
C ALA A 149 7.17 -7.71 -6.96
N ARG A 150 7.03 -7.42 -8.27
CA ARG A 150 8.11 -7.53 -9.26
C ARG A 150 9.10 -6.37 -9.20
N THR A 151 8.65 -5.15 -8.90
CA THR A 151 9.45 -3.92 -9.04
C THR A 151 10.03 -3.44 -7.72
N LEU A 152 9.34 -3.66 -6.61
CA LEU A 152 9.82 -3.33 -5.27
C LEU A 152 10.76 -4.40 -4.69
N GLY A 153 11.40 -4.11 -3.57
CA GLY A 153 12.11 -5.11 -2.77
C GLY A 153 11.14 -6.10 -2.12
N PHE A 154 11.66 -7.26 -1.65
CA PHE A 154 10.83 -8.35 -1.11
C PHE A 154 9.90 -7.86 0.02
N ARG A 155 10.43 -7.19 1.04
CA ARG A 155 9.65 -6.69 2.19
C ARG A 155 8.53 -5.73 1.79
N ALA A 156 8.82 -4.79 0.87
CA ALA A 156 7.81 -3.86 0.36
C ALA A 156 6.72 -4.57 -0.46
N GLY A 157 7.11 -5.57 -1.24
CA GLY A 157 6.17 -6.43 -1.96
C GLY A 157 5.26 -7.22 -1.01
N VAL A 158 5.81 -7.75 0.10
CA VAL A 158 5.04 -8.44 1.14
C VAL A 158 4.01 -7.52 1.78
N VAL A 159 4.38 -6.29 2.16
CA VAL A 159 3.44 -5.28 2.69
C VAL A 159 2.25 -5.09 1.74
N THR A 160 2.54 -4.90 0.46
CA THR A 160 1.51 -4.67 -0.56
C THR A 160 0.60 -5.89 -0.74
N ALA A 161 1.18 -7.09 -0.77
CA ALA A 161 0.42 -8.33 -0.94
C ALA A 161 -0.43 -8.66 0.29
N ASP A 162 0.13 -8.53 1.51
CA ASP A 162 -0.58 -8.75 2.76
C ASP A 162 -1.76 -7.79 2.88
N SER A 163 -1.55 -6.50 2.62
CA SER A 163 -2.61 -5.48 2.65
C SER A 163 -3.75 -5.80 1.69
N ALA A 164 -3.43 -6.19 0.45
CA ALA A 164 -4.45 -6.54 -0.54
C ALA A 164 -5.24 -7.81 -0.16
N LEU A 165 -4.57 -8.81 0.43
CA LEU A 165 -5.20 -10.02 0.95
C LEU A 165 -6.06 -9.73 2.18
N HIS A 166 -5.55 -8.95 3.14
CA HIS A 166 -6.28 -8.54 4.34
C HIS A 166 -7.57 -7.81 4.01
N ARG A 167 -7.50 -6.85 3.09
CA ARG A 167 -8.66 -6.10 2.58
C ARG A 167 -9.57 -6.91 1.66
N LYS A 168 -9.25 -8.18 1.40
CA LYS A 168 -10.01 -9.08 0.51
C LYS A 168 -10.18 -8.53 -0.91
N LEU A 169 -9.22 -7.72 -1.37
CA LEU A 169 -9.18 -7.18 -2.73
C LEU A 169 -8.70 -8.23 -3.74
N VAL A 170 -7.97 -9.22 -3.25
CA VAL A 170 -7.38 -10.31 -4.04
C VAL A 170 -7.28 -11.58 -3.22
N THR A 171 -7.11 -12.70 -3.92
CA THR A 171 -6.75 -14.00 -3.35
C THR A 171 -5.39 -14.46 -3.88
N LYS A 172 -4.71 -15.37 -3.19
CA LYS A 172 -3.44 -15.95 -3.70
C LYS A 172 -3.59 -16.65 -5.06
N PRO A 173 -4.64 -17.43 -5.34
CA PRO A 173 -4.88 -17.97 -6.67
C PRO A 173 -4.96 -16.91 -7.77
N GLU A 174 -5.67 -15.80 -7.55
CA GLU A 174 -5.74 -14.68 -8.52
C GLU A 174 -4.36 -14.04 -8.75
N LEU A 175 -3.58 -13.82 -7.68
CA LEU A 175 -2.21 -13.30 -7.81
C LEU A 175 -1.31 -14.25 -8.62
N ARG A 176 -1.41 -15.56 -8.40
CA ARG A 176 -0.68 -16.58 -9.19
C ARG A 176 -1.13 -16.59 -10.64
N ALA A 177 -2.43 -16.48 -10.90
CA ALA A 177 -2.97 -16.42 -12.26
C ALA A 177 -2.42 -15.20 -13.02
N VAL A 178 -2.45 -14.01 -12.43
CA VAL A 178 -1.86 -12.80 -13.02
C VAL A 178 -0.35 -12.96 -13.20
N LEU A 179 0.38 -13.52 -12.23
CA LEU A 179 1.83 -13.75 -12.36
C LEU A 179 2.16 -14.71 -13.53
N ALA A 180 1.33 -15.70 -13.77
CA ALA A 180 1.50 -16.64 -14.89
C ALA A 180 1.39 -15.96 -16.26
N THR A 181 0.68 -14.84 -16.37
CA THR A 181 0.63 -14.03 -17.61
C THR A 181 1.90 -13.18 -17.82
N CYS A 182 2.83 -13.20 -16.87
CA CYS A 182 4.07 -12.41 -16.89
C CYS A 182 5.34 -13.28 -17.02
N PRO A 183 5.40 -14.32 -17.88
CA PRO A 183 6.55 -15.20 -17.98
C PRO A 183 7.77 -14.38 -18.46
N ARG A 184 8.94 -14.64 -17.90
CA ARG A 184 10.21 -13.99 -18.29
C ARG A 184 10.31 -12.49 -18.00
N TRP A 185 9.32 -11.86 -17.35
CA TRP A 185 9.44 -10.47 -16.96
C TRP A 185 10.43 -10.32 -15.79
N ARG A 186 11.16 -9.19 -15.80
CA ARG A 186 12.08 -8.90 -14.69
C ARG A 186 11.34 -8.91 -13.37
N GLY A 187 11.86 -9.64 -12.37
CA GLY A 187 11.31 -9.72 -11.02
C GLY A 187 10.21 -10.76 -10.81
N THR A 188 9.82 -11.55 -11.82
CA THR A 188 8.78 -12.60 -11.70
C THR A 188 9.11 -13.62 -10.59
N ARG A 189 10.38 -14.05 -10.47
CA ARG A 189 10.78 -14.97 -9.39
C ARG A 189 10.56 -14.36 -8.02
N ARG A 190 10.91 -13.09 -7.84
CA ARG A 190 10.67 -12.35 -6.57
C ARG A 190 9.19 -12.22 -6.29
N ALA A 191 8.38 -11.85 -7.27
CA ALA A 191 6.92 -11.77 -7.11
C ALA A 191 6.31 -13.10 -6.70
N GLY A 192 6.79 -14.21 -7.25
CA GLY A 192 6.39 -15.55 -6.81
C GLY A 192 6.72 -15.79 -5.34
N ALA A 193 7.93 -15.48 -4.90
CA ALA A 193 8.33 -15.59 -3.50
C ALA A 193 7.48 -14.69 -2.57
N VAL A 194 7.17 -13.47 -2.99
CA VAL A 194 6.28 -12.55 -2.26
C VAL A 194 4.88 -13.16 -2.11
N ILE A 195 4.28 -13.66 -3.19
CA ILE A 195 2.93 -14.23 -3.18
C ILE A 195 2.86 -15.47 -2.25
N GLU A 196 3.88 -16.34 -2.30
CA GLU A 196 3.90 -17.51 -1.42
C GLU A 196 4.06 -17.10 0.05
N PHE A 197 4.91 -16.13 0.35
CA PHE A 197 5.12 -15.63 1.71
C PHE A 197 3.94 -14.82 2.24
N ALA A 198 3.18 -14.13 1.40
CA ALA A 198 2.11 -13.23 1.80
C ALA A 198 1.06 -13.90 2.70
N ASP A 199 0.51 -13.15 3.65
CA ASP A 199 -0.50 -13.62 4.60
C ASP A 199 -1.45 -12.48 4.98
N GLY A 200 -2.72 -12.59 4.56
CA GLY A 200 -3.74 -11.58 4.82
C GLY A 200 -4.19 -11.47 6.29
N ARG A 201 -3.61 -12.24 7.21
CA ARG A 201 -3.82 -12.06 8.65
C ARG A 201 -2.99 -10.91 9.21
N ALA A 202 -1.90 -10.49 8.53
CA ALA A 202 -1.18 -9.27 8.91
C ALA A 202 -2.08 -8.05 8.66
N GLU A 203 -2.30 -7.23 9.69
CA GLU A 203 -3.27 -6.12 9.68
C GLU A 203 -2.60 -4.76 9.44
N SER A 204 -1.27 -4.72 9.49
CA SER A 204 -0.50 -3.49 9.32
C SER A 204 0.78 -3.70 8.50
N PRO A 205 1.27 -2.62 7.84
CA PRO A 205 2.58 -2.65 7.18
C PRO A 205 3.72 -3.08 8.12
N LEU A 206 3.62 -2.72 9.40
CA LEU A 206 4.65 -3.04 10.38
C LEU A 206 4.68 -4.54 10.71
N GLU A 207 3.52 -5.18 10.83
CA GLU A 207 3.42 -6.62 11.00
C GLU A 207 3.99 -7.38 9.79
N SER A 208 3.66 -6.91 8.58
CA SER A 208 4.19 -7.50 7.34
C SER A 208 5.72 -7.42 7.26
N ILE A 209 6.30 -6.25 7.62
CA ILE A 209 7.76 -6.08 7.69
C ILE A 209 8.37 -6.96 8.76
N ALA A 210 7.75 -7.01 9.95
CA ALA A 210 8.25 -7.81 11.06
C ALA A 210 8.33 -9.30 10.69
N ARG A 211 7.27 -9.85 10.05
CA ARG A 211 7.28 -11.23 9.54
C ARG A 211 8.44 -11.49 8.59
N ALA A 212 8.64 -10.58 7.63
CA ALA A 212 9.73 -10.71 6.67
C ALA A 212 11.10 -10.62 7.37
N ALA A 213 11.27 -9.71 8.31
CA ALA A 213 12.50 -9.58 9.09
C ALA A 213 12.76 -10.81 9.98
N PHE A 214 11.72 -11.39 10.58
CA PHE A 214 11.85 -12.62 11.35
C PHE A 214 12.32 -13.79 10.49
N ALA A 215 11.76 -13.92 9.28
CA ALA A 215 12.20 -14.94 8.32
C ALA A 215 13.65 -14.72 7.87
N ASP A 216 14.04 -13.48 7.53
CA ASP A 216 15.41 -13.14 7.17
C ASP A 216 16.40 -13.45 8.31
N CYS A 217 15.98 -13.27 9.57
CA CYS A 217 16.76 -13.62 10.76
C CYS A 217 16.68 -15.12 11.11
N GLY A 218 16.00 -15.97 10.33
CA GLY A 218 15.91 -17.41 10.59
C GLY A 218 15.07 -17.78 11.82
N LEU A 219 14.09 -16.95 12.21
CA LEU A 219 13.08 -17.34 13.17
C LEU A 219 12.02 -18.26 12.50
N PRO A 220 11.45 -19.23 13.23
CA PRO A 220 10.33 -19.99 12.72
C PRO A 220 9.13 -19.08 12.45
N PRO A 221 8.23 -19.41 11.50
CA PRO A 221 7.06 -18.59 11.21
C PRO A 221 6.14 -18.53 12.44
N PRO A 222 5.70 -17.32 12.85
CA PRO A 222 4.72 -17.17 13.91
C PRO A 222 3.29 -17.43 13.39
N GLU A 223 2.41 -17.82 14.30
CA GLU A 223 0.97 -17.65 14.11
C GLU A 223 0.61 -16.16 14.27
N LEU A 224 -0.28 -15.66 13.42
CA LEU A 224 -0.65 -14.23 13.41
C LEU A 224 -2.02 -14.01 14.02
N GLN A 225 -2.18 -12.90 14.73
CA GLN A 225 -3.45 -12.40 15.21
C GLN A 225 -4.22 -13.45 16.04
N VAL A 226 -3.52 -14.10 16.98
CA VAL A 226 -4.06 -15.20 17.79
C VAL A 226 -4.78 -14.65 19.02
N TRP A 227 -5.99 -15.12 19.25
CA TRP A 227 -6.69 -14.88 20.50
C TRP A 227 -6.15 -15.82 21.59
N LEU A 228 -5.64 -15.25 22.64
CA LEU A 228 -5.23 -15.98 23.84
C LEU A 228 -6.27 -15.72 24.93
N GLY A 229 -6.80 -16.78 25.53
CA GLY A 229 -7.78 -16.69 26.58
C GLY A 229 -7.48 -17.66 27.70
N GLY A 230 -7.68 -17.22 28.95
CA GLY A 230 -7.85 -18.10 30.08
C GLY A 230 -9.29 -18.67 30.05
N THR A 231 -9.56 -19.66 30.90
CA THR A 231 -10.86 -20.33 31.00
C THR A 231 -11.99 -19.41 31.44
N VAL A 232 -11.72 -18.19 31.91
CA VAL A 232 -12.70 -17.26 32.49
C VAL A 232 -12.78 -15.95 31.72
N GLU A 233 -11.67 -15.37 31.23
CA GLU A 233 -11.67 -14.15 30.43
C GLU A 233 -10.64 -14.20 29.28
N PRO A 234 -10.95 -13.68 28.08
CA PRO A 234 -9.97 -13.56 27.01
C PRO A 234 -8.95 -12.49 27.37
N VAL A 235 -7.66 -12.86 27.42
CA VAL A 235 -6.57 -11.91 27.69
C VAL A 235 -6.38 -10.96 26.50
N GLY A 236 -6.83 -11.35 25.32
CA GLY A 236 -6.83 -10.52 24.12
C GLY A 236 -6.12 -11.16 22.92
N ARG A 237 -6.10 -10.41 21.82
CA ARG A 237 -5.46 -10.82 20.58
C ARG A 237 -4.00 -10.34 20.55
N VAL A 238 -3.09 -11.20 20.10
CA VAL A 238 -1.66 -10.92 20.00
C VAL A 238 -1.20 -10.95 18.54
N ASP A 239 -0.23 -10.09 18.16
CA ASP A 239 0.19 -9.93 16.77
C ASP A 239 0.94 -11.17 16.26
N PHE A 240 1.88 -11.69 17.05
CA PHE A 240 2.73 -12.83 16.70
C PHE A 240 2.80 -13.82 17.86
N TYR A 241 2.57 -15.09 17.58
CA TYR A 241 2.61 -16.14 18.57
C TYR A 241 3.40 -17.36 18.08
N TRP A 242 4.35 -17.85 18.90
CA TRP A 242 5.07 -19.12 18.72
C TRP A 242 4.64 -20.09 19.80
N LYS A 243 3.65 -20.91 19.47
CA LYS A 243 3.02 -21.85 20.40
C LYS A 243 4.02 -22.79 21.07
N GLN A 244 4.95 -23.36 20.30
CA GLN A 244 5.97 -24.30 20.80
C GLN A 244 6.94 -23.67 21.81
N TYR A 245 7.08 -22.35 21.82
CA TYR A 245 7.94 -21.59 22.72
C TYR A 245 7.17 -20.75 23.74
N ARG A 246 5.82 -20.83 23.74
CA ARG A 246 4.94 -19.97 24.57
C ARG A 246 5.38 -18.51 24.52
N THR A 247 5.77 -18.04 23.36
CA THR A 247 6.33 -16.70 23.18
C THR A 247 5.44 -15.87 22.28
N ILE A 248 5.21 -14.65 22.71
CA ILE A 248 4.43 -13.61 22.04
C ILE A 248 5.36 -12.49 21.64
N ALA A 249 5.17 -11.92 20.46
CA ALA A 249 5.76 -10.64 20.10
C ALA A 249 4.66 -9.66 19.69
N GLU A 250 4.76 -8.41 20.09
CA GLU A 250 3.81 -7.35 19.79
C GLU A 250 4.52 -6.12 19.25
N VAL A 251 3.83 -5.45 18.33
CA VAL A 251 4.30 -4.21 17.75
C VAL A 251 3.84 -3.03 18.61
N ASP A 252 4.79 -2.25 19.09
CA ASP A 252 4.50 -0.99 19.77
C ASP A 252 4.35 0.15 18.75
N GLY A 253 3.10 0.60 18.54
CA GLY A 253 2.83 1.81 17.79
C GLY A 253 3.26 3.06 18.58
N ALA A 254 3.79 4.08 17.91
CA ALA A 254 4.26 5.33 18.53
C ALA A 254 3.18 6.06 19.36
N ILE A 255 1.89 5.78 19.14
CA ILE A 255 0.75 6.41 19.81
C ILE A 255 0.48 5.81 21.20
N LYS A 256 0.96 4.59 21.49
CA LYS A 256 0.67 3.91 22.77
C LYS A 256 1.21 4.65 24.02
N TYR A 257 2.27 5.43 23.88
CA TYR A 257 2.90 6.13 25.01
C TYR A 257 2.33 7.51 25.30
N ALA A 258 1.45 8.03 24.44
CA ALA A 258 0.81 9.35 24.65
C ALA A 258 -0.41 9.30 25.59
N ASP A 259 -0.96 8.09 25.86
CA ASP A 259 -2.14 7.88 26.70
C ASP A 259 -1.79 7.01 27.92
N PRO A 260 -1.72 7.60 29.15
CA PRO A 260 -1.37 6.89 30.37
C PRO A 260 -2.30 5.72 30.71
N ASP A 261 -3.59 5.80 30.36
CA ASP A 261 -4.55 4.74 30.68
C ASP A 261 -4.37 3.53 29.76
N ARG A 262 -4.06 3.76 28.48
CA ARG A 262 -3.68 2.69 27.54
C ARG A 262 -2.37 2.02 27.94
N ALA A 263 -1.38 2.80 28.38
CA ALA A 263 -0.12 2.24 28.87
C ALA A 263 -0.34 1.35 30.11
N ARG A 264 -1.17 1.78 31.06
CA ARG A 264 -1.54 0.95 32.24
C ARG A 264 -2.28 -0.32 31.87
N ALA A 265 -3.22 -0.23 30.93
CA ALA A 265 -3.96 -1.40 30.43
C ALA A 265 -3.02 -2.42 29.77
N GLN A 266 -2.04 -1.95 28.96
CA GLN A 266 -1.04 -2.80 28.35
C GLN A 266 -0.15 -3.51 29.39
N LEU A 267 0.31 -2.78 30.41
CA LEU A 267 1.12 -3.37 31.49
C LEU A 267 0.38 -4.45 32.27
N ARG A 268 -0.92 -4.22 32.56
CA ARG A 268 -1.77 -5.23 33.22
C ARG A 268 -1.92 -6.48 32.34
N ARG A 269 -2.18 -6.29 31.05
CA ARG A 269 -2.31 -7.37 30.09
C ARG A 269 -1.02 -8.19 29.98
N ASP A 270 0.13 -7.50 29.92
CA ASP A 270 1.45 -8.15 29.89
C ASP A 270 1.71 -8.96 31.17
N SER A 271 1.29 -8.43 32.33
CA SER A 271 1.40 -9.15 33.61
C SER A 271 0.58 -10.44 33.58
N MET A 272 -0.68 -10.36 33.16
CA MET A 272 -1.57 -11.53 33.05
C MET A 272 -0.98 -12.59 32.11
N LEU A 273 -0.45 -12.19 30.95
CA LEU A 273 0.19 -13.12 30.00
C LEU A 273 1.41 -13.80 30.63
N ARG A 274 2.24 -13.06 31.38
CA ARG A 274 3.40 -13.63 32.09
C ARG A 274 3.00 -14.56 33.21
N ASP A 275 1.97 -14.23 33.96
CA ASP A 275 1.41 -15.09 35.03
C ASP A 275 0.87 -16.42 34.44
N ASP A 276 0.34 -16.38 33.23
CA ASP A 276 -0.05 -17.55 32.45
C ASP A 276 1.17 -18.30 31.84
N GLY A 277 2.40 -17.81 32.06
CA GLY A 277 3.64 -18.44 31.61
C GLY A 277 3.99 -18.19 30.16
N PHE A 278 3.48 -17.11 29.56
CA PHE A 278 3.94 -16.63 28.28
C PHE A 278 5.12 -15.67 28.43
N GLU A 279 6.01 -15.69 27.47
CA GLU A 279 7.05 -14.67 27.29
C GLU A 279 6.53 -13.62 26.33
N VAL A 280 6.60 -12.35 26.71
CA VAL A 280 6.13 -11.22 25.88
C VAL A 280 7.31 -10.33 25.48
N VAL A 281 7.47 -10.10 24.19
CA VAL A 281 8.50 -9.25 23.58
C VAL A 281 7.82 -8.11 22.82
N HIS A 282 8.12 -6.87 23.17
CA HIS A 282 7.69 -5.69 22.44
C HIS A 282 8.79 -5.17 21.54
N PHE A 283 8.43 -4.61 20.39
CA PHE A 283 9.36 -3.93 19.50
C PHE A 283 8.67 -2.82 18.71
N THR A 284 9.44 -1.81 18.35
CA THR A 284 8.97 -0.65 17.60
C THR A 284 9.30 -0.75 16.12
N TRP A 285 8.69 0.14 15.31
CA TRP A 285 9.04 0.33 13.90
C TRP A 285 10.55 0.51 13.70
N GLN A 286 11.16 1.40 14.50
CA GLN A 286 12.58 1.69 14.39
C GLN A 286 13.45 0.45 14.64
N GLN A 287 13.14 -0.31 15.67
CA GLN A 287 13.89 -1.52 16.00
C GLN A 287 13.81 -2.57 14.91
N ILE A 288 12.61 -2.87 14.39
CA ILE A 288 12.47 -3.91 13.37
C ILE A 288 13.03 -3.52 12.01
N THR A 289 13.09 -2.21 11.71
CA THR A 289 13.62 -1.72 10.43
C THR A 289 15.12 -1.47 10.46
N GLN A 290 15.68 -1.04 11.60
CA GLN A 290 17.10 -0.67 11.73
C GLN A 290 17.97 -1.75 12.38
N THR A 291 17.42 -2.51 13.32
CA THR A 291 18.15 -3.51 14.09
C THR A 291 17.36 -4.82 14.24
N PRO A 292 16.87 -5.44 13.15
CA PRO A 292 16.04 -6.64 13.21
C PRO A 292 16.72 -7.82 13.92
N GLU A 293 18.06 -7.92 13.84
CA GLU A 293 18.84 -8.95 14.51
C GLU A 293 18.75 -8.86 16.04
N GLN A 294 18.67 -7.64 16.59
CA GLN A 294 18.49 -7.43 18.04
C GLN A 294 17.09 -7.86 18.49
N VAL A 295 16.06 -7.53 17.70
CA VAL A 295 14.69 -8.01 17.94
C VAL A 295 14.65 -9.53 17.90
N ALA A 296 15.23 -10.13 16.88
CA ALA A 296 15.32 -11.60 16.75
C ALA A 296 16.10 -12.25 17.90
N ALA A 297 17.17 -11.63 18.36
CA ALA A 297 17.93 -12.11 19.53
C ALA A 297 17.09 -12.08 20.82
N SER A 298 16.27 -11.02 21.00
CA SER A 298 15.35 -10.88 22.13
C SER A 298 14.27 -11.99 22.09
N ILE A 299 13.70 -12.25 20.91
CA ILE A 299 12.72 -13.32 20.69
C ILE A 299 13.37 -14.69 20.97
N ARG A 300 14.59 -14.97 20.49
CA ARG A 300 15.29 -16.23 20.81
C ARG A 300 15.57 -16.40 22.30
N LYS A 301 15.86 -15.30 23.03
CA LYS A 301 15.97 -15.35 24.50
C LYS A 301 14.63 -15.73 25.12
N ALA A 302 13.53 -15.17 24.65
CA ALA A 302 12.20 -15.50 25.10
C ALA A 302 11.84 -16.96 24.80
N PHE A 303 12.17 -17.49 23.63
CA PHE A 303 11.99 -18.92 23.30
C PHE A 303 12.63 -19.84 24.33
N ARG A 304 13.87 -19.55 24.75
CA ARG A 304 14.56 -20.36 25.76
C ARG A 304 13.87 -20.33 27.12
N ARG A 305 13.31 -19.20 27.53
CA ARG A 305 12.57 -19.08 28.80
C ARG A 305 11.20 -19.73 28.72
N GLY A 306 10.46 -19.48 27.65
CA GLY A 306 9.12 -20.03 27.45
C GLY A 306 9.09 -21.54 27.30
N ALA A 307 10.12 -22.16 26.68
CA ALA A 307 10.27 -23.60 26.63
C ALA A 307 10.45 -24.21 28.02
N ARG A 308 11.32 -23.62 28.86
CA ARG A 308 11.54 -24.08 30.27
C ARG A 308 10.27 -23.95 31.11
N ASN A 309 9.54 -22.85 31.00
CA ASN A 309 8.26 -22.64 31.69
C ASN A 309 7.20 -23.68 31.28
N GLY A 310 7.18 -24.07 30.02
CA GLY A 310 6.29 -25.11 29.49
C GLY A 310 6.59 -26.53 30.03
N GLU A 311 7.86 -26.85 30.22
CA GLU A 311 8.29 -28.13 30.83
C GLU A 311 7.92 -28.24 32.30
N LEU A 312 8.17 -27.19 33.09
CA LEU A 312 7.82 -27.11 34.51
C LEU A 312 6.31 -27.28 34.77
N ARG A 313 5.46 -26.74 33.93
CA ARG A 313 3.99 -26.87 34.05
C ARG A 313 3.43 -28.23 33.62
N ARG A 314 4.19 -29.05 32.89
CA ARG A 314 3.81 -30.42 32.52
C ARG A 314 4.23 -31.46 33.58
N SER A 315 5.13 -31.04 34.45
CA SER A 315 5.76 -31.93 35.49
C SER A 315 5.14 -31.73 36.89
N GLY A 316 4.28 -30.77 37.08
CA GLY A 316 3.52 -30.49 38.31
C GLY A 316 2.01 -30.62 38.06
#